data_93a42c027df01f9a03182e74a601153b
#
_entry.id   93a42c027df01f9a03182e74a601153b
#
_cell.length_a   1.000
_cell.length_b   1.000
_cell.length_c   1.000
_cell.angle_alpha   90.00
_cell.angle_beta   90.00
_cell.angle_gamma   90.00
#
_symmetry.space_group_name_H-M   'P 1'
#
loop_
_entity.id
_entity.type
_entity.pdbx_description
1 polymer ?
#
loop_
_entity_poly.entity_id
_entity_poly.type
_entity_poly.pdbx_seq_one_letter_code
_entity_poly.pdbx_strand_id
1 'polypeptide(L)'
;MKIFEVIRESKYNDTILVATFGTKEETQEFCDKMNAAVKLDKISGFKYSYYERVLPSPRNWITYKVTFFDGLRDPDPVIEIFNRDNQFHTGDVIVHTVSRNVIVCFSVIVDTTLTREKVIDMARNIAINN
;
A
#
# COMPACT_ATOMS: atom_id res chain seq x y z
N MET A 1 -1.93 -15.83 -6.62
CA MET A 1 -1.32 -14.53 -6.94
C MET A 1 -0.27 -14.18 -5.91
N LYS A 2 0.90 -13.79 -6.35
CA LYS A 2 1.99 -13.37 -5.45
C LYS A 2 2.01 -11.86 -5.35
N ILE A 3 2.19 -11.37 -4.12
CA ILE A 3 2.46 -9.97 -3.86
C ILE A 3 3.69 -9.85 -2.98
N PHE A 4 4.31 -8.68 -3.02
CA PHE A 4 5.49 -8.37 -2.23
C PHE A 4 5.18 -7.17 -1.34
N GLU A 5 5.23 -7.38 -0.04
CA GLU A 5 4.93 -6.35 0.94
C GLU A 5 6.22 -5.77 1.49
N VAL A 6 6.35 -4.45 1.39
CA VAL A 6 7.50 -3.73 1.91
C VAL A 6 7.18 -3.24 3.31
N ILE A 7 8.05 -3.54 4.24
CA ILE A 7 7.96 -3.08 5.62
C ILE A 7 9.11 -2.15 5.95
N ARG A 8 8.85 -1.23 6.85
CA ARG A 8 9.85 -0.35 7.43
C ARG A 8 9.98 -0.68 8.91
N GLU A 9 11.18 -1.01 9.32
CA GLU A 9 11.49 -1.26 10.72
C GLU A 9 12.26 -0.09 11.30
N SER A 10 11.88 0.33 12.51
CA SER A 10 12.64 1.32 13.25
C SER A 10 13.61 0.63 14.22
N LYS A 11 14.54 1.40 14.75
CA LYS A 11 15.46 0.91 15.80
C LYS A 11 14.74 0.53 17.10
N TYR A 12 13.46 0.92 17.22
CA TYR A 12 12.63 0.57 18.38
C TYR A 12 11.74 -0.64 18.11
N ASN A 13 12.04 -1.41 17.07
CA ASN A 13 11.28 -2.60 16.66
C ASN A 13 9.86 -2.35 16.18
N ASP A 14 9.51 -1.12 15.81
CA ASP A 14 8.25 -0.83 15.17
C ASP A 14 8.30 -1.25 13.71
N THR A 15 7.34 -2.04 13.29
CA THR A 15 7.23 -2.49 11.90
C THR A 15 5.97 -1.92 11.27
N ILE A 16 6.12 -1.25 10.14
CA ILE A 16 5.02 -0.63 9.42
C ILE A 16 5.03 -1.11 7.97
N LEU A 17 3.87 -1.52 7.48
CA LEU A 17 3.69 -1.79 6.06
C LEU A 17 3.65 -0.47 5.30
N VAL A 18 4.56 -0.29 4.35
CA VAL A 18 4.68 0.99 3.62
C VAL A 18 4.32 0.90 2.15
N ALA A 19 4.42 -0.28 1.55
CA ALA A 19 4.12 -0.44 0.12
C ALA A 19 3.85 -1.90 -0.21
N THR A 20 3.15 -2.12 -1.31
CA THR A 20 2.93 -3.45 -1.85
C THR A 20 3.08 -3.41 -3.36
N PHE A 21 3.75 -4.41 -3.91
CA PHE A 21 4.03 -4.50 -5.34
C PHE A 21 3.67 -5.89 -5.86
N GLY A 22 3.42 -5.97 -7.15
CA GLY A 22 3.12 -7.23 -7.82
C GLY A 22 4.33 -7.96 -8.37
N THR A 23 5.49 -7.32 -8.43
CA THR A 23 6.72 -7.92 -8.94
C THR A 23 7.87 -7.75 -7.95
N LYS A 24 8.76 -8.71 -7.96
CA LYS A 24 9.96 -8.67 -7.11
C LYS A 24 10.89 -7.53 -7.52
N GLU A 25 11.04 -7.30 -8.82
CA GLU A 25 11.93 -6.29 -9.34
C GLU A 25 11.53 -4.89 -8.89
N GLU A 26 10.25 -4.55 -9.01
CA GLU A 26 9.71 -3.27 -8.57
C GLU A 26 9.89 -3.09 -7.06
N THR A 27 9.68 -4.17 -6.31
CA THR A 27 9.83 -4.18 -4.85
C THR A 27 11.26 -3.92 -4.43
N GLN A 28 12.20 -4.62 -5.07
CA GLN A 28 13.63 -4.48 -4.76
C GLN A 28 14.12 -3.07 -5.08
N GLU A 29 13.70 -2.52 -6.22
CA GLU A 29 14.04 -1.16 -6.62
C GLU A 29 13.54 -0.14 -5.58
N PHE A 30 12.31 -0.31 -5.12
CA PHE A 30 11.76 0.56 -4.07
C PHE A 30 12.56 0.46 -2.77
N CYS A 31 12.86 -0.75 -2.32
CA CYS A 31 13.64 -0.96 -1.08
C CYS A 31 15.03 -0.35 -1.20
N ASP A 32 15.70 -0.54 -2.34
CA ASP A 32 17.04 -0.01 -2.56
C ASP A 32 17.03 1.51 -2.53
N LYS A 33 16.03 2.13 -3.17
CA LYS A 33 15.86 3.58 -3.17
C LYS A 33 15.63 4.13 -1.77
N MET A 34 14.75 3.48 -1.00
CA MET A 34 14.42 3.94 0.34
C MET A 34 15.60 3.76 1.31
N ASN A 35 16.30 2.63 1.21
CA ASN A 35 17.46 2.38 2.04
C ASN A 35 18.63 3.31 1.69
N ALA A 36 18.78 3.69 0.43
CA ALA A 36 19.77 4.70 0.03
C ALA A 36 19.44 6.06 0.64
N ALA A 37 18.17 6.45 0.65
CA ALA A 37 17.74 7.70 1.28
C ALA A 37 18.00 7.70 2.80
N VAL A 38 17.78 6.56 3.45
CA VAL A 38 18.06 6.41 4.90
C VAL A 38 19.56 6.56 5.20
N LYS A 39 20.43 6.05 4.35
CA LYS A 39 21.88 6.21 4.52
C LYS A 39 22.32 7.65 4.44
N LEU A 40 21.63 8.49 3.66
CA LEU A 40 21.91 9.92 3.57
C LEU A 40 21.38 10.65 4.81
N ASP A 41 20.28 10.15 5.38
CA ASP A 41 19.72 10.71 6.60
C ASP A 41 20.17 9.86 7.80
N LYS A 42 21.24 10.28 8.43
CA LYS A 42 21.85 9.56 9.55
C LYS A 42 20.99 9.49 10.81
N ILE A 43 19.84 10.17 10.82
CA ILE A 43 19.00 10.31 12.01
C ILE A 43 17.89 9.25 12.06
N SER A 44 17.39 8.78 10.92
CA SER A 44 16.17 8.00 10.86
C SER A 44 16.29 6.59 11.46
N GLY A 45 17.40 5.90 11.26
CA GLY A 45 17.56 4.53 11.74
C GLY A 45 16.56 3.53 11.18
N PHE A 46 15.87 3.86 10.07
CA PHE A 46 14.91 2.99 9.44
C PHE A 46 15.59 1.99 8.52
N LYS A 47 14.96 0.81 8.41
CA LYS A 47 15.38 -0.22 7.48
C LYS A 47 14.17 -0.70 6.70
N TYR A 48 14.29 -0.73 5.38
CA TYR A 48 13.24 -1.23 4.49
C TYR A 48 13.61 -2.63 4.01
N SER A 49 12.68 -3.54 4.14
CA SER A 49 12.80 -4.90 3.66
C SER A 49 11.47 -5.35 3.09
N TYR A 50 11.43 -6.50 2.44
CA TYR A 50 10.19 -7.01 1.88
C TYR A 50 10.08 -8.52 2.07
N TYR A 51 8.87 -9.01 1.99
CA TYR A 51 8.58 -10.44 1.99
C TYR A 51 7.50 -10.75 0.94
N GLU A 52 7.52 -11.97 0.46
CA GLU A 52 6.54 -12.49 -0.48
C GLU A 52 5.34 -13.03 0.28
N ARG A 53 4.15 -12.70 -0.22
CA ARG A 53 2.92 -13.27 0.30
C ARG A 53 2.09 -13.80 -0.85
N VAL A 54 1.57 -15.01 -0.72
CA VAL A 54 0.68 -15.59 -1.71
C VAL A 54 -0.76 -15.31 -1.30
N LEU A 55 -1.51 -14.63 -2.16
CA LEU A 55 -2.93 -14.42 -1.96
C LEU A 55 -3.67 -15.65 -2.47
N PRO A 56 -4.59 -16.22 -1.67
CA PRO A 56 -5.38 -17.33 -2.17
C PRO A 56 -6.24 -16.86 -3.34
N SER A 57 -6.18 -17.62 -4.43
CA SER A 57 -7.04 -17.41 -5.59
C SER A 57 -8.15 -18.45 -5.53
N PRO A 58 -9.45 -18.13 -5.72
CA PRO A 58 -9.89 -18.27 -7.11
C PRO A 58 -10.63 -17.07 -7.67
N ARG A 59 -10.80 -16.03 -6.99
CA ARG A 59 -11.60 -14.91 -7.50
C ARG A 59 -10.84 -13.62 -7.58
N ASN A 60 -9.65 -13.54 -7.83
CA ASN A 60 -8.83 -12.34 -8.10
C ASN A 60 -9.41 -10.98 -7.62
N TRP A 61 -10.18 -11.04 -6.53
CA TRP A 61 -10.73 -9.85 -5.89
C TRP A 61 -9.71 -9.31 -4.91
N ILE A 62 -9.28 -8.11 -5.16
CA ILE A 62 -8.30 -7.45 -4.31
C ILE A 62 -8.95 -6.20 -3.72
N THR A 63 -8.89 -6.09 -2.41
CA THR A 63 -9.32 -4.90 -1.69
C THR A 63 -8.10 -4.12 -1.27
N TYR A 64 -8.05 -2.86 -1.66
CA TYR A 64 -7.00 -1.93 -1.27
C TYR A 64 -7.54 -0.99 -0.20
N LYS A 65 -6.74 -0.79 0.83
CA LYS A 65 -6.97 0.26 1.81
C LYS A 65 -5.80 1.22 1.76
N VAL A 66 -6.06 2.45 1.33
CA VAL A 66 -5.03 3.48 1.20
C VAL A 66 -5.26 4.53 2.27
N THR A 67 -4.26 4.75 3.09
CA THR A 67 -4.31 5.76 4.14
C THR A 67 -3.40 6.92 3.76
N PHE A 68 -4.01 8.09 3.56
CA PHE A 68 -3.31 9.34 3.34
C PHE A 68 -3.20 10.07 4.67
N PHE A 69 -2.01 10.21 5.17
CA PHE A 69 -1.76 10.93 6.40
C PHE A 69 -1.66 12.42 6.10
N ASP A 70 -2.37 13.23 6.88
CA ASP A 70 -2.41 14.68 6.73
C ASP A 70 -3.00 15.15 5.39
N GLY A 71 -3.88 14.36 4.78
CA GLY A 71 -4.65 14.71 3.59
C GLY A 71 -4.16 14.05 2.31
N LEU A 72 -4.88 14.32 1.22
CA LEU A 72 -4.63 13.66 -0.07
C LEU A 72 -3.31 14.05 -0.73
N ARG A 73 -2.60 15.02 -0.19
CA ARG A 73 -1.28 15.43 -0.68
C ARG A 73 -0.15 14.60 -0.12
N ASP A 74 -0.47 13.65 0.77
CA ASP A 74 0.55 12.74 1.31
C ASP A 74 1.35 12.12 0.16
N PRO A 75 2.66 12.34 0.07
CA PRO A 75 3.46 11.81 -1.02
C PRO A 75 3.72 10.31 -0.88
N ASP A 76 3.45 9.74 0.29
CA ASP A 76 3.81 8.36 0.60
C ASP A 76 2.72 7.68 1.43
N PRO A 77 1.49 7.57 0.91
CA PRO A 77 0.41 6.93 1.63
C PRO A 77 0.68 5.45 1.87
N VAL A 78 0.07 4.90 2.92
CA VAL A 78 0.19 3.49 3.27
C VAL A 78 -0.89 2.70 2.53
N ILE A 79 -0.48 1.64 1.86
CA ILE A 79 -1.38 0.73 1.15
C ILE A 79 -1.38 -0.62 1.85
N GLU A 80 -2.57 -1.07 2.21
CA GLU A 80 -2.81 -2.41 2.73
C GLU A 80 -3.65 -3.18 1.71
N ILE A 81 -3.32 -4.45 1.50
CA ILE A 81 -4.04 -5.31 0.57
C ILE A 81 -4.72 -6.43 1.33
N PHE A 82 -5.99 -6.61 1.02
CA PHE A 82 -6.79 -7.69 1.58
C PHE A 82 -7.36 -8.54 0.44
N ASN A 83 -7.31 -9.85 0.60
CA ASN A 83 -8.04 -10.77 -0.26
C ASN A 83 -9.20 -11.30 0.58
N ARG A 84 -10.35 -10.62 0.52
CA ARG A 84 -11.51 -11.02 1.30
C ARG A 84 -12.72 -11.21 0.40
N ASP A 85 -13.32 -12.35 0.55
CA ASP A 85 -14.52 -12.72 -0.20
C ASP A 85 -15.79 -11.99 0.29
N ASN A 86 -15.77 -11.39 1.48
CA ASN A 86 -17.03 -11.18 2.20
C ASN A 86 -17.34 -9.73 2.61
N GLN A 87 -16.45 -8.76 2.45
CA GLN A 87 -16.70 -7.43 3.01
C GLN A 87 -16.85 -6.33 1.96
N PHE A 88 -16.19 -6.49 0.82
CA PHE A 88 -16.27 -5.50 -0.25
C PHE A 88 -16.50 -6.21 -1.56
N HIS A 89 -17.49 -5.74 -2.32
CA HIS A 89 -17.75 -6.20 -3.68
C HIS A 89 -17.18 -5.19 -4.67
N THR A 90 -16.95 -5.62 -5.90
CA THR A 90 -16.51 -4.71 -6.95
C THR A 90 -17.46 -3.53 -7.07
N GLY A 91 -16.92 -2.33 -7.04
CA GLY A 91 -17.71 -1.11 -7.06
C GLY A 91 -18.01 -0.52 -5.69
N ASP A 92 -17.83 -1.29 -4.62
CA ASP A 92 -17.98 -0.77 -3.28
C ASP A 92 -16.76 0.08 -2.92
N VAL A 93 -17.01 1.30 -2.51
CA VAL A 93 -15.97 2.22 -2.06
C VAL A 93 -16.35 2.80 -0.71
N ILE A 94 -15.36 2.96 0.13
CA ILE A 94 -15.53 3.61 1.42
C ILE A 94 -14.48 4.71 1.52
N VAL A 95 -14.94 5.93 1.76
CA VAL A 95 -14.04 7.05 2.04
C VAL A 95 -14.33 7.52 3.45
N HIS A 96 -13.32 7.51 4.29
CA HIS A 96 -13.45 7.87 5.69
C HIS A 96 -12.38 8.88 6.07
N THR A 97 -12.81 9.98 6.69
CA THR A 97 -11.89 11.02 7.15
C THR A 97 -11.86 11.02 8.67
N VAL A 98 -10.67 10.81 9.22
CA VAL A 98 -10.44 10.86 10.66
C VAL A 98 -9.38 11.91 10.92
N SER A 99 -9.78 13.02 11.58
CA SER A 99 -8.90 14.16 11.75
C SER A 99 -8.42 14.68 10.39
N ARG A 100 -7.12 14.66 10.13
CA ARG A 100 -6.55 15.06 8.82
C ARG A 100 -6.26 13.89 7.90
N ASN A 101 -6.50 12.68 8.38
CA ASN A 101 -6.19 11.47 7.61
C ASN A 101 -7.39 11.08 6.75
N VAL A 102 -7.13 10.67 5.52
CA VAL A 102 -8.15 10.18 4.60
C VAL A 102 -7.86 8.72 4.32
N ILE A 103 -8.85 7.87 4.56
CA ILE A 103 -8.75 6.43 4.32
C ILE A 103 -9.71 6.07 3.19
N VAL A 104 -9.17 5.45 2.14
CA VAL A 104 -9.96 5.03 0.99
C VAL A 104 -9.84 3.51 0.86
N CYS A 105 -10.98 2.84 0.86
CA CYS A 105 -11.05 1.40 0.61
C CYS A 105 -11.81 1.15 -0.69
N PHE A 106 -11.26 0.32 -1.55
CA PHE A 106 -11.93 -0.07 -2.79
C PHE A 106 -11.48 -1.46 -3.21
N SER A 107 -12.36 -2.14 -3.95
CA SER A 107 -12.08 -3.49 -4.44
C SER A 107 -12.11 -3.51 -5.94
N VAL A 108 -11.18 -4.25 -6.52
CA VAL A 108 -11.09 -4.43 -7.96
C VAL A 108 -10.91 -5.90 -8.30
N ILE A 109 -11.36 -6.30 -9.48
CA ILE A 109 -11.09 -7.63 -10.03
C ILE A 109 -9.92 -7.47 -10.99
N VAL A 110 -8.80 -8.09 -10.66
CA VAL A 110 -7.59 -8.03 -11.48
C VAL A 110 -6.89 -9.36 -11.47
N ASP A 111 -6.13 -9.65 -12.51
CA ASP A 111 -5.32 -10.87 -12.60
C ASP A 111 -4.04 -10.75 -11.80
N THR A 112 -3.56 -9.54 -11.60
CA THR A 112 -2.35 -9.24 -10.83
C THR A 112 -2.59 -8.02 -9.96
N THR A 113 -1.74 -7.81 -8.97
CA THR A 113 -1.80 -6.58 -8.19
C THR A 113 -1.52 -5.36 -9.07
N LEU A 114 -2.19 -4.27 -8.76
CA LEU A 114 -1.92 -2.99 -9.41
C LEU A 114 -0.60 -2.42 -8.90
N THR A 115 0.02 -1.56 -9.70
CA THR A 115 1.20 -0.83 -9.24
C THR A 115 0.82 0.11 -8.10
N ARG A 116 1.80 0.43 -7.26
CA ARG A 116 1.59 1.37 -6.16
C ARG A 116 1.03 2.72 -6.65
N GLU A 117 1.63 3.27 -7.71
CA GLU A 117 1.20 4.55 -8.25
C GLU A 117 -0.24 4.51 -8.73
N LYS A 118 -0.63 3.44 -9.40
CA LYS A 118 -1.99 3.28 -9.90
C LYS A 118 -2.99 3.17 -8.76
N VAL A 119 -2.66 2.44 -7.71
CA VAL A 119 -3.52 2.33 -6.52
C VAL A 119 -3.70 3.69 -5.87
N ILE A 120 -2.63 4.44 -5.70
CA ILE A 120 -2.68 5.78 -5.10
C ILE A 120 -3.53 6.72 -5.97
N ASP A 121 -3.33 6.72 -7.27
CA ASP A 121 -4.10 7.57 -8.18
C ASP A 121 -5.60 7.24 -8.14
N MET A 122 -5.93 5.96 -8.15
CA MET A 122 -7.31 5.51 -8.03
C MET A 122 -7.93 5.96 -6.71
N ALA A 123 -7.20 5.79 -5.61
CA ALA A 123 -7.67 6.20 -4.29
C ALA A 123 -7.90 7.71 -4.20
N ARG A 124 -6.98 8.51 -4.74
CA ARG A 124 -7.16 9.97 -4.79
C ARG A 124 -8.39 10.36 -5.60
N ASN A 125 -8.57 9.76 -6.76
CA ASN A 125 -9.72 10.05 -7.61
C ASN A 125 -11.03 9.69 -6.93
N ILE A 126 -11.08 8.56 -6.24
CA ILE A 126 -12.25 8.16 -5.46
C ILE A 126 -12.54 9.18 -4.37
N ALA A 127 -11.53 9.60 -3.62
CA ALA A 127 -11.70 10.56 -2.54
C ALA A 127 -12.17 11.94 -3.05
N ILE A 128 -11.65 12.39 -4.18
CA ILE A 128 -12.03 13.67 -4.78
C ILE A 128 -13.47 13.64 -5.27
N ASN A 129 -13.93 12.52 -5.80
CA ASN A 129 -15.25 12.38 -6.39
C ASN A 129 -16.33 11.97 -5.38
N ASN A 130 -15.95 11.75 -4.15
CA ASN A 130 -16.86 11.47 -3.06
C ASN A 130 -16.80 12.63 -2.04
#